data_91d898bf6b31efc649fc9cb6bb9ba4b3
#
_entry.id   91d898bf6b31efc649fc9cb6bb9ba4b3
#
_cell.length_a   1.000
_cell.length_b   1.000
_cell.length_c   1.000
_cell.angle_alpha   90.00
_cell.angle_beta   90.00
_cell.angle_gamma   90.00
#
_symmetry.space_group_name_H-M   'P 1'
#
loop_
_entity.id
_entity.type
_entity.pdbx_description
1 polymer ?
#
loop_
_entity_poly.entity_id
_entity_poly.type
_entity_poly.pdbx_seq_one_letter_code
_entity_poly.pdbx_strand_id
1 'polypeptide(L)'
;MNILSLLLGKQYNILTYLPEAVLVIDETGKIFYANKKAFKLFETNKLAGKNINDFFLTNSDNIIRNSDEEIKQILKIVSAEQNTKITDVKIVDVSSKKKKRYILTIIDNTQDHSLLDQLITERQEQKILNHTKNVLLTKMSNYLCSPLHSIVGFSQAMLEGLSGEMNDKQTKYLQIMNSNSAEILLFMEKLIELSQIESDLYKLDYTNFDATALLGIVNNEIATKIKGRDIAINTYTNDLIKQNCFSDKNVVKMIMTNLLEHAISTIDTGAININLSNPIPEFLLSKGFEVGPDVNEKSYLMFEIVLKGVDASAYSNTDIFDPYVQVEKNSKKFLLQSILLGSAKKYINKLKGEIWVNNQYANQVSFVFIIPIEKSLSAEN
;
A
#
# COMPACT_ATOMS: atom_id res chain seq x y z
N MET A 1 -34.31 58.18 8.63
CA MET A 1 -34.30 56.74 8.33
C MET A 1 -34.58 56.62 6.85
N ASN A 2 -33.56 56.28 6.05
CA ASN A 2 -33.58 56.45 4.59
C ASN A 2 -34.29 55.24 3.95
N ILE A 3 -35.30 55.49 3.11
CA ILE A 3 -36.09 54.48 2.38
C ILE A 3 -35.17 53.51 1.61
N LEU A 4 -33.97 53.94 1.21
CA LEU A 4 -32.94 53.11 0.59
C LEU A 4 -32.39 51.99 1.53
N SER A 5 -32.34 52.25 2.84
CA SER A 5 -31.87 51.23 3.82
C SER A 5 -32.91 50.15 4.09
N LEU A 6 -34.19 50.48 3.92
CA LEU A 6 -35.30 49.50 4.06
C LEU A 6 -35.42 48.59 2.83
N LEU A 7 -35.14 49.09 1.62
CA LEU A 7 -35.14 48.30 0.39
C LEU A 7 -33.93 47.39 0.28
N LEU A 8 -32.74 47.85 0.71
CA LEU A 8 -31.53 47.04 0.78
C LEU A 8 -31.65 45.94 1.86
N GLY A 9 -32.31 46.25 3.00
CA GLY A 9 -32.53 45.26 4.09
C GLY A 9 -33.38 44.06 3.69
N LYS A 10 -34.36 44.24 2.77
CA LYS A 10 -35.18 43.15 2.26
C LYS A 10 -34.42 42.25 1.26
N GLN A 11 -33.53 42.83 0.44
CA GLN A 11 -32.81 42.07 -0.58
C GLN A 11 -31.72 41.13 0.00
N TYR A 12 -31.12 41.45 1.16
CA TYR A 12 -30.09 40.66 1.79
C TYR A 12 -30.61 39.74 2.89
N ASN A 13 -31.92 39.66 3.12
CA ASN A 13 -32.50 38.88 4.19
C ASN A 13 -32.19 37.35 4.03
N ILE A 14 -32.13 36.87 2.80
CA ILE A 14 -31.77 35.48 2.47
C ILE A 14 -30.31 35.17 2.86
N LEU A 15 -29.38 36.11 2.63
CA LEU A 15 -27.96 35.93 2.94
C LEU A 15 -27.68 35.76 4.44
N THR A 16 -28.59 36.25 5.28
CA THR A 16 -28.46 36.13 6.75
C THR A 16 -28.58 34.69 7.24
N TYR A 17 -29.31 33.85 6.51
CA TYR A 17 -29.57 32.43 6.87
C TYR A 17 -28.60 31.46 6.24
N LEU A 18 -27.68 31.94 5.38
CA LEU A 18 -26.66 31.04 4.77
C LEU A 18 -25.73 30.52 5.86
N PRO A 19 -25.35 29.21 5.77
CA PRO A 19 -24.45 28.58 6.73
C PRO A 19 -23.02 29.10 6.65
N GLU A 20 -22.65 29.71 5.52
CA GLU A 20 -21.30 30.22 5.22
C GLU A 20 -21.19 31.68 5.60
N ALA A 21 -19.96 32.21 5.74
CA ALA A 21 -19.72 33.62 5.93
C ALA A 21 -19.90 34.35 4.59
N VAL A 22 -20.76 35.38 4.56
CA VAL A 22 -21.08 36.15 3.35
C VAL A 22 -20.80 37.60 3.55
N LEU A 23 -20.06 38.18 2.59
CA LEU A 23 -19.82 39.61 2.47
C LEU A 23 -20.36 40.14 1.16
N VAL A 24 -20.79 41.42 1.13
CA VAL A 24 -21.06 42.14 -0.10
C VAL A 24 -20.12 43.35 -0.14
N ILE A 25 -19.32 43.45 -1.20
CA ILE A 25 -18.32 44.51 -1.38
C ILE A 25 -18.55 45.25 -2.68
N ASP A 26 -17.93 46.43 -2.81
CA ASP A 26 -17.83 47.16 -4.09
C ASP A 26 -16.49 46.89 -4.79
N GLU A 27 -16.29 47.56 -5.93
CA GLU A 27 -15.07 47.46 -6.74
C GLU A 27 -13.79 47.93 -6.02
N THR A 28 -13.93 48.70 -4.93
CA THR A 28 -12.82 49.17 -4.09
C THR A 28 -12.54 48.26 -2.90
N GLY A 29 -13.30 47.17 -2.74
CA GLY A 29 -13.20 46.26 -1.61
C GLY A 29 -13.92 46.72 -0.35
N LYS A 30 -14.71 47.80 -0.41
CA LYS A 30 -15.46 48.30 0.74
C LYS A 30 -16.66 47.44 1.05
N ILE A 31 -16.80 47.00 2.30
CA ILE A 31 -17.83 46.09 2.77
C ILE A 31 -19.13 46.84 3.03
N PHE A 32 -20.20 46.46 2.35
CA PHE A 32 -21.55 47.02 2.55
C PHE A 32 -22.45 46.16 3.42
N TYR A 33 -22.26 44.84 3.35
CA TYR A 33 -23.04 43.90 4.12
C TYR A 33 -22.16 42.74 4.58
N ALA A 34 -22.43 42.24 5.76
CA ALA A 34 -21.87 41.00 6.31
C ALA A 34 -22.98 40.24 7.07
N ASN A 35 -23.03 38.94 6.92
CA ASN A 35 -23.96 38.12 7.69
C ASN A 35 -23.37 37.78 9.07
N LYS A 36 -24.19 37.14 9.92
CA LYS A 36 -23.77 36.76 11.28
C LYS A 36 -22.56 35.83 11.29
N LYS A 37 -22.42 34.98 10.28
CA LYS A 37 -21.28 34.02 10.15
C LYS A 37 -19.99 34.78 9.81
N ALA A 38 -20.04 35.81 8.97
CA ALA A 38 -18.89 36.66 8.67
C ALA A 38 -18.38 37.38 9.93
N PHE A 39 -19.26 37.91 10.78
CA PHE A 39 -18.83 38.51 12.05
C PHE A 39 -18.08 37.51 12.95
N LYS A 40 -18.54 36.23 12.97
CA LYS A 40 -17.90 35.17 13.74
C LYS A 40 -16.56 34.79 13.12
N LEU A 41 -16.48 34.67 11.79
CA LEU A 41 -15.26 34.30 11.07
C LEU A 41 -14.14 35.34 11.27
N PHE A 42 -14.48 36.63 11.14
CA PHE A 42 -13.54 37.74 11.29
C PHE A 42 -13.37 38.23 12.75
N GLU A 43 -14.02 37.59 13.70
CA GLU A 43 -13.92 37.86 15.14
C GLU A 43 -14.11 39.36 15.45
N THR A 44 -15.12 40.00 14.83
CA THR A 44 -15.39 41.41 14.97
C THR A 44 -16.88 41.72 14.95
N ASN A 45 -17.29 42.75 15.67
CA ASN A 45 -18.69 43.20 15.70
C ASN A 45 -19.02 44.27 14.64
N LYS A 46 -18.01 44.75 13.87
CA LYS A 46 -18.21 45.77 12.86
C LYS A 46 -17.36 45.51 11.63
N LEU A 47 -18.01 45.09 10.53
CA LEU A 47 -17.40 44.87 9.21
C LEU A 47 -17.85 45.93 8.20
N ALA A 48 -19.11 46.38 8.27
CA ALA A 48 -19.63 47.37 7.34
C ALA A 48 -18.84 48.69 7.38
N GLY A 49 -18.44 49.14 6.20
CA GLY A 49 -17.65 50.37 6.01
C GLY A 49 -16.13 50.15 6.05
N LYS A 50 -15.62 49.00 6.51
CA LYS A 50 -14.20 48.64 6.43
C LYS A 50 -13.85 48.14 5.02
N ASN A 51 -12.53 48.13 4.71
CA ASN A 51 -12.04 47.50 3.48
C ASN A 51 -11.69 46.04 3.70
N ILE A 52 -12.00 45.19 2.72
CA ILE A 52 -11.72 43.77 2.81
C ILE A 52 -10.21 43.50 2.86
N ASN A 53 -9.39 44.35 2.29
CA ASN A 53 -7.94 44.30 2.33
C ASN A 53 -7.37 44.38 3.75
N ASP A 54 -8.13 44.91 4.70
CA ASP A 54 -7.72 44.95 6.12
C ASP A 54 -7.69 43.56 6.74
N PHE A 55 -8.32 42.56 6.08
CA PHE A 55 -8.50 41.21 6.59
C PHE A 55 -7.84 40.13 5.71
N PHE A 56 -7.54 40.42 4.46
CA PHE A 56 -6.90 39.47 3.55
C PHE A 56 -5.40 39.76 3.45
N LEU A 57 -4.58 38.71 3.51
CA LEU A 57 -3.12 38.83 3.34
C LEU A 57 -2.69 39.08 1.89
N THR A 58 -3.62 38.96 0.94
CA THR A 58 -3.43 39.22 -0.50
C THR A 58 -4.25 40.40 -0.95
N ASN A 59 -3.70 41.29 -1.78
CA ASN A 59 -4.41 42.48 -2.27
C ASN A 59 -5.67 42.13 -3.05
N SER A 60 -6.81 42.76 -2.70
CA SER A 60 -8.12 42.53 -3.32
C SER A 60 -8.15 42.87 -4.82
N ASP A 61 -7.26 43.72 -5.32
CA ASP A 61 -7.19 44.09 -6.75
C ASP A 61 -6.93 42.85 -7.65
N ASN A 62 -6.20 41.86 -7.14
CA ASN A 62 -6.00 40.59 -7.84
C ASN A 62 -7.20 39.64 -7.73
N ILE A 63 -8.03 39.81 -6.70
CA ILE A 63 -9.18 38.96 -6.40
C ILE A 63 -10.37 39.38 -7.27
N ILE A 64 -10.55 40.69 -7.53
CA ILE A 64 -11.71 41.24 -8.23
C ILE A 64 -11.48 41.32 -9.75
N ARG A 65 -10.22 41.48 -10.23
CA ARG A 65 -9.90 41.64 -11.66
C ARG A 65 -10.17 40.47 -12.56
N ASN A 66 -10.30 39.28 -12.00
CA ASN A 66 -10.52 38.05 -12.76
C ASN A 66 -11.98 37.56 -12.76
N SER A 67 -12.95 38.45 -12.53
CA SER A 67 -14.33 38.11 -12.17
C SER A 67 -15.31 37.88 -13.33
N ASP A 68 -14.86 37.54 -14.53
CA ASP A 68 -15.78 37.14 -15.63
C ASP A 68 -16.37 35.75 -15.47
N GLU A 69 -15.85 34.92 -14.55
CA GLU A 69 -16.35 33.59 -14.18
C GLU A 69 -16.32 33.39 -12.65
N GLU A 70 -17.10 32.42 -12.15
CA GLU A 70 -17.18 32.02 -10.77
C GLU A 70 -15.80 31.55 -10.26
N ILE A 71 -15.07 32.39 -9.52
CA ILE A 71 -13.71 32.09 -9.08
C ILE A 71 -13.74 31.52 -7.67
N LYS A 72 -13.22 30.31 -7.51
CA LYS A 72 -12.89 29.73 -6.20
C LYS A 72 -11.39 29.88 -5.93
N GLN A 73 -11.02 30.56 -4.83
CA GLN A 73 -9.64 30.78 -4.43
C GLN A 73 -9.43 30.41 -2.97
N ILE A 74 -8.27 29.78 -2.68
CA ILE A 74 -7.83 29.55 -1.30
C ILE A 74 -7.08 30.80 -0.84
N LEU A 75 -7.59 31.49 0.16
CA LEU A 75 -7.02 32.73 0.68
C LEU A 75 -6.77 32.64 2.19
N LYS A 76 -5.69 33.27 2.64
CA LYS A 76 -5.42 33.46 4.06
C LYS A 76 -6.04 34.78 4.52
N ILE A 77 -6.86 34.71 5.54
CA ILE A 77 -7.43 35.87 6.21
C ILE A 77 -6.82 36.03 7.60
N VAL A 78 -6.78 37.27 8.06
CA VAL A 78 -6.42 37.62 9.45
C VAL A 78 -7.65 38.16 10.13
N SER A 79 -8.06 37.58 11.24
CA SER A 79 -9.17 38.08 12.06
C SER A 79 -8.79 39.35 12.81
N ALA A 80 -9.76 40.03 13.39
CA ALA A 80 -9.52 41.22 14.21
C ALA A 80 -8.66 40.92 15.46
N GLU A 81 -8.64 39.66 15.92
CA GLU A 81 -7.82 39.14 17.02
C GLU A 81 -6.44 38.63 16.55
N GLN A 82 -6.06 38.94 15.30
CA GLN A 82 -4.81 38.54 14.65
C GLN A 82 -4.65 37.00 14.44
N ASN A 83 -5.73 36.26 14.50
CA ASN A 83 -5.69 34.82 14.15
C ASN A 83 -5.68 34.65 12.63
N THR A 84 -4.74 33.88 12.11
CA THR A 84 -4.69 33.55 10.68
C THR A 84 -5.58 32.35 10.40
N LYS A 85 -6.47 32.50 9.42
CA LYS A 85 -7.37 31.42 8.97
C LYS A 85 -7.17 31.14 7.48
N ILE A 86 -7.25 29.87 7.10
CA ILE A 86 -7.22 29.44 5.69
C ILE A 86 -8.66 29.28 5.24
N THR A 87 -9.03 29.99 4.18
CA THR A 87 -10.42 30.04 3.74
C THR A 87 -10.55 29.80 2.24
N ASP A 88 -11.61 29.09 1.85
CA ASP A 88 -12.08 29.05 0.48
C ASP A 88 -12.98 30.26 0.25
N VAL A 89 -12.62 31.10 -0.70
CA VAL A 89 -13.39 32.28 -1.08
C VAL A 89 -13.95 32.10 -2.47
N LYS A 90 -15.25 32.17 -2.58
CA LYS A 90 -16.00 32.18 -3.83
C LYS A 90 -16.54 33.57 -4.08
N ILE A 91 -16.32 34.12 -5.28
CA ILE A 91 -16.71 35.43 -5.66
C ILE A 91 -17.72 35.38 -6.79
N VAL A 92 -18.81 36.09 -6.65
CA VAL A 92 -19.87 36.20 -7.66
C VAL A 92 -20.15 37.66 -7.95
N ASP A 93 -20.09 38.05 -9.22
CA ASP A 93 -20.49 39.41 -9.65
C ASP A 93 -22.02 39.53 -9.64
N VAL A 94 -22.50 40.51 -8.88
CA VAL A 94 -23.93 40.87 -8.78
C VAL A 94 -24.16 42.32 -9.16
N SER A 95 -23.29 42.82 -10.05
CA SER A 95 -23.30 44.21 -10.47
C SER A 95 -24.60 44.57 -11.22
N SER A 96 -25.02 45.81 -11.06
CA SER A 96 -26.13 46.42 -11.83
C SER A 96 -25.60 47.52 -12.74
N LYS A 97 -26.40 47.97 -13.74
CA LYS A 97 -26.02 49.06 -14.67
C LYS A 97 -25.48 50.36 -14.02
N LYS A 98 -25.71 50.54 -12.71
CA LYS A 98 -25.29 51.76 -11.97
C LYS A 98 -24.33 51.53 -10.83
N LYS A 99 -24.10 50.26 -10.40
CA LYS A 99 -23.23 49.94 -9.23
C LYS A 99 -22.63 48.58 -9.40
N LYS A 100 -21.29 48.50 -9.33
CA LYS A 100 -20.55 47.26 -9.28
C LYS A 100 -20.58 46.73 -7.86
N ARG A 101 -20.97 45.45 -7.72
CA ARG A 101 -21.01 44.74 -6.45
C ARG A 101 -20.67 43.27 -6.59
N TYR A 102 -19.99 42.74 -5.60
CA TYR A 102 -19.56 41.33 -5.55
C TYR A 102 -20.04 40.69 -4.25
N ILE A 103 -20.55 39.49 -4.33
CA ILE A 103 -20.84 38.64 -3.18
C ILE A 103 -19.65 37.70 -2.97
N LEU A 104 -19.08 37.72 -1.77
CA LEU A 104 -18.06 36.79 -1.35
C LEU A 104 -18.67 35.79 -0.38
N THR A 105 -18.56 34.53 -0.72
CA THR A 105 -18.87 33.42 0.20
C THR A 105 -17.56 32.85 0.70
N ILE A 106 -17.37 32.78 2.01
CA ILE A 106 -16.10 32.43 2.66
C ILE A 106 -16.35 31.24 3.58
N ILE A 107 -15.61 30.16 3.34
CA ILE A 107 -15.65 28.94 4.14
C ILE A 107 -14.33 28.82 4.89
N ASP A 108 -14.39 28.64 6.20
CA ASP A 108 -13.20 28.42 7.05
C ASP A 108 -12.79 26.94 6.96
N ASN A 109 -11.67 26.69 6.30
CA ASN A 109 -11.10 25.35 6.13
C ASN A 109 -9.79 25.18 6.93
N THR A 110 -9.57 26.03 7.93
CA THR A 110 -8.33 26.02 8.74
C THR A 110 -8.08 24.67 9.39
N GLN A 111 -9.12 24.04 9.93
CA GLN A 111 -9.01 22.74 10.58
C GLN A 111 -8.68 21.62 9.57
N ASP A 112 -9.35 21.63 8.41
CA ASP A 112 -9.13 20.60 7.37
C ASP A 112 -7.71 20.71 6.80
N HIS A 113 -7.23 21.93 6.54
CA HIS A 113 -5.85 22.15 6.10
C HIS A 113 -4.82 21.74 7.17
N SER A 114 -5.06 22.06 8.44
CA SER A 114 -4.16 21.67 9.51
C SER A 114 -4.10 20.15 9.69
N LEU A 115 -5.24 19.47 9.55
CA LEU A 115 -5.29 18.01 9.61
C LEU A 115 -4.58 17.36 8.41
N LEU A 116 -4.77 17.92 7.22
CA LEU A 116 -4.06 17.46 6.01
C LEU A 116 -2.54 17.62 6.17
N ASP A 117 -2.07 18.76 6.67
CA ASP A 117 -0.64 19.01 6.90
C ASP A 117 -0.07 18.05 7.95
N GLN A 118 -0.82 17.76 9.02
CA GLN A 118 -0.43 16.75 10.01
C GLN A 118 -0.32 15.34 9.37
N LEU A 119 -1.33 14.92 8.62
CA LEU A 119 -1.32 13.63 7.93
C LEU A 119 -0.16 13.50 6.93
N ILE A 120 0.15 14.58 6.20
CA ILE A 120 1.29 14.62 5.28
C ILE A 120 2.61 14.45 6.05
N THR A 121 2.75 15.18 7.17
CA THR A 121 3.94 15.15 8.01
C THR A 121 4.15 13.75 8.62
N GLU A 122 3.11 13.19 9.24
CA GLU A 122 3.15 11.82 9.80
C GLU A 122 3.50 10.77 8.73
N ARG A 123 2.91 10.91 7.54
CA ARG A 123 3.21 10.00 6.41
C ARG A 123 4.67 10.13 5.95
N GLN A 124 5.22 11.33 5.97
CA GLN A 124 6.63 11.55 5.62
C GLN A 124 7.56 10.96 6.69
N GLU A 125 7.27 11.16 7.97
CA GLU A 125 8.03 10.57 9.08
C GLU A 125 8.00 9.05 9.03
N GLN A 126 6.84 8.43 8.78
CA GLN A 126 6.72 6.98 8.61
C GLN A 126 7.54 6.48 7.41
N LYS A 127 7.55 7.20 6.29
CA LYS A 127 8.36 6.85 5.12
C LYS A 127 9.86 6.90 5.44
N ILE A 128 10.32 7.94 6.14
CA ILE A 128 11.73 8.08 6.55
C ILE A 128 12.11 6.95 7.51
N LEU A 129 11.26 6.64 8.50
CA LEU A 129 11.50 5.58 9.46
C LEU A 129 11.61 4.21 8.76
N ASN A 130 10.68 3.90 7.87
CA ASN A 130 10.69 2.66 7.08
C ASN A 130 11.91 2.57 6.18
N HIS A 131 12.27 3.67 5.51
CA HIS A 131 13.48 3.71 4.68
C HIS A 131 14.74 3.45 5.52
N THR A 132 14.88 4.11 6.68
CA THR A 132 16.01 3.93 7.59
C THR A 132 16.09 2.50 8.11
N LYS A 133 14.95 1.92 8.52
CA LYS A 133 14.85 0.50 8.91
C LYS A 133 15.37 -0.42 7.81
N ASN A 134 14.90 -0.21 6.57
CA ASN A 134 15.27 -1.06 5.43
C ASN A 134 16.76 -0.94 5.07
N VAL A 135 17.31 0.28 5.11
CA VAL A 135 18.76 0.51 4.89
C VAL A 135 19.59 -0.17 5.98
N LEU A 136 19.18 -0.08 7.24
CA LEU A 136 19.86 -0.76 8.35
C LEU A 136 19.80 -2.29 8.19
N LEU A 137 18.63 -2.85 7.91
CA LEU A 137 18.47 -4.30 7.69
C LEU A 137 19.34 -4.78 6.54
N THR A 138 19.36 -4.07 5.41
CA THR A 138 20.19 -4.42 4.26
C THR A 138 21.69 -4.37 4.59
N LYS A 139 22.15 -3.33 5.29
CA LYS A 139 23.55 -3.22 5.71
C LYS A 139 23.94 -4.30 6.69
N MET A 140 23.16 -4.51 7.76
CA MET A 140 23.42 -5.53 8.76
C MET A 140 23.46 -6.93 8.13
N SER A 141 22.51 -7.21 7.23
CA SER A 141 22.46 -8.50 6.53
C SER A 141 23.69 -8.73 5.67
N ASN A 142 24.16 -7.75 4.91
CA ASN A 142 25.40 -7.89 4.14
C ASN A 142 26.63 -8.15 5.04
N TYR A 143 26.69 -7.48 6.21
CA TYR A 143 27.76 -7.72 7.18
C TYR A 143 27.71 -9.10 7.83
N LEU A 144 26.52 -9.68 8.01
CA LEU A 144 26.31 -10.98 8.62
C LEU A 144 26.40 -12.13 7.61
N CYS A 145 25.89 -11.94 6.39
CA CYS A 145 25.92 -12.98 5.37
C CYS A 145 27.34 -13.37 4.97
N SER A 146 28.27 -12.41 4.85
CA SER A 146 29.64 -12.70 4.45
C SER A 146 30.36 -13.68 5.40
N PRO A 147 30.44 -13.44 6.74
CA PRO A 147 31.04 -14.40 7.67
C PRO A 147 30.27 -15.72 7.73
N LEU A 148 28.95 -15.70 7.60
CA LEU A 148 28.15 -16.93 7.59
C LEU A 148 28.43 -17.79 6.36
N HIS A 149 28.56 -17.20 5.16
CA HIS A 149 28.99 -17.94 3.97
C HIS A 149 30.37 -18.61 4.17
N SER A 150 31.29 -17.89 4.84
CA SER A 150 32.61 -18.48 5.14
C SER A 150 32.49 -19.65 6.12
N ILE A 151 31.65 -19.54 7.15
CA ILE A 151 31.45 -20.63 8.13
C ILE A 151 30.81 -21.84 7.44
N VAL A 152 29.76 -21.63 6.62
CA VAL A 152 29.12 -22.70 5.84
C VAL A 152 30.11 -23.34 4.87
N GLY A 153 30.87 -22.54 4.14
CA GLY A 153 31.85 -23.03 3.16
C GLY A 153 32.95 -23.85 3.81
N PHE A 154 33.57 -23.35 4.90
CA PHE A 154 34.64 -24.10 5.60
C PHE A 154 34.10 -25.35 6.28
N SER A 155 32.96 -25.27 6.96
CA SER A 155 32.38 -26.45 7.60
C SER A 155 31.98 -27.50 6.57
N GLN A 156 31.48 -27.11 5.40
CA GLN A 156 31.19 -28.04 4.31
C GLN A 156 32.46 -28.68 3.73
N ALA A 157 33.50 -27.89 3.46
CA ALA A 157 34.79 -28.38 2.98
C ALA A 157 35.44 -29.39 3.95
N MET A 158 35.30 -29.14 5.26
CA MET A 158 35.78 -30.10 6.29
C MET A 158 34.95 -31.40 6.29
N LEU A 159 33.61 -31.27 6.16
CA LEU A 159 32.72 -32.44 6.07
C LEU A 159 32.98 -33.32 4.81
N GLU A 160 33.41 -32.69 3.72
CA GLU A 160 33.81 -33.34 2.47
C GLU A 160 35.22 -33.97 2.54
N GLY A 161 35.92 -33.84 3.69
CA GLY A 161 37.21 -34.46 3.92
C GLY A 161 38.43 -33.69 3.38
N LEU A 162 38.22 -32.43 2.89
CA LEU A 162 39.30 -31.61 2.34
C LEU A 162 40.36 -31.20 3.37
N SER A 163 40.08 -31.32 4.68
CA SER A 163 40.97 -30.97 5.78
C SER A 163 41.55 -32.18 6.52
N GLY A 164 41.40 -33.40 5.96
CA GLY A 164 41.82 -34.64 6.57
C GLY A 164 40.71 -35.40 7.28
N GLU A 165 41.04 -36.57 7.85
CA GLU A 165 40.09 -37.44 8.53
C GLU A 165 39.63 -36.83 9.86
N MET A 166 38.33 -36.93 10.13
CA MET A 166 37.71 -36.47 11.35
C MET A 166 37.10 -37.60 12.13
N ASN A 167 37.10 -37.48 13.45
CA ASN A 167 36.38 -38.41 14.33
C ASN A 167 34.87 -38.08 14.34
N ASP A 168 34.06 -39.03 14.80
CA ASP A 168 32.60 -38.97 14.80
C ASP A 168 32.07 -37.70 15.56
N LYS A 169 32.75 -37.30 16.66
CA LYS A 169 32.36 -36.10 17.42
C LYS A 169 32.60 -34.83 16.62
N GLN A 170 33.74 -34.74 15.95
CA GLN A 170 34.08 -33.57 15.10
C GLN A 170 33.10 -33.48 13.93
N THR A 171 32.81 -34.57 13.26
CA THR A 171 31.82 -34.62 12.18
C THR A 171 30.44 -34.16 12.67
N LYS A 172 29.98 -34.66 13.82
CA LYS A 172 28.70 -34.23 14.40
C LYS A 172 28.66 -32.75 14.74
N TYR A 173 29.72 -32.19 15.33
CA TYR A 173 29.77 -30.77 15.65
C TYR A 173 29.79 -29.89 14.40
N LEU A 174 30.52 -30.30 13.37
CA LEU A 174 30.54 -29.59 12.10
C LEU A 174 29.19 -29.64 11.37
N GLN A 175 28.50 -30.78 11.41
CA GLN A 175 27.14 -30.90 10.85
C GLN A 175 26.18 -29.91 11.56
N ILE A 176 26.25 -29.82 12.89
CA ILE A 176 25.44 -28.89 13.66
C ILE A 176 25.80 -27.42 13.32
N MET A 177 27.10 -27.11 13.22
CA MET A 177 27.54 -25.76 12.84
C MET A 177 27.09 -25.39 11.42
N ASN A 178 27.28 -26.29 10.47
CA ASN A 178 26.89 -26.10 9.08
C ASN A 178 25.38 -25.85 8.96
N SER A 179 24.57 -26.73 9.56
CA SER A 179 23.10 -26.60 9.52
C SER A 179 22.60 -25.31 10.17
N ASN A 180 23.12 -24.95 11.36
CA ASN A 180 22.71 -23.72 12.03
C ASN A 180 23.14 -22.47 11.26
N SER A 181 24.34 -22.46 10.70
CA SER A 181 24.84 -21.34 9.92
C SER A 181 24.06 -21.17 8.61
N ALA A 182 23.74 -22.26 7.92
CA ALA A 182 22.90 -22.26 6.71
C ALA A 182 21.48 -21.75 7.02
N GLU A 183 20.91 -22.14 8.16
CA GLU A 183 19.58 -21.65 8.59
C GLU A 183 19.59 -20.14 8.85
N ILE A 184 20.62 -19.62 9.55
CA ILE A 184 20.74 -18.18 9.80
C ILE A 184 20.95 -17.42 8.49
N LEU A 185 21.77 -17.98 7.59
CA LEU A 185 22.00 -17.37 6.28
C LEU A 185 20.72 -17.25 5.49
N LEU A 186 19.94 -18.31 5.38
CA LEU A 186 18.64 -18.32 4.70
C LEU A 186 17.68 -17.29 5.33
N PHE A 187 17.64 -17.24 6.66
CA PHE A 187 16.81 -16.24 7.37
C PHE A 187 17.21 -14.81 7.01
N MET A 188 18.53 -14.51 6.98
CA MET A 188 19.03 -13.19 6.63
C MET A 188 18.71 -12.84 5.17
N GLU A 189 18.87 -13.78 4.23
CA GLU A 189 18.52 -13.58 2.81
C GLU A 189 17.04 -13.25 2.66
N LYS A 190 16.15 -13.98 3.34
CA LYS A 190 14.71 -13.72 3.30
C LYS A 190 14.32 -12.41 3.98
N LEU A 191 15.02 -11.99 5.01
CA LEU A 191 14.81 -10.69 5.65
C LEU A 191 15.24 -9.53 4.73
N ILE A 192 16.34 -9.68 3.98
CA ILE A 192 16.75 -8.70 2.95
C ILE A 192 15.69 -8.62 1.86
N GLU A 193 15.25 -9.77 1.35
CA GLU A 193 14.20 -9.87 0.34
C GLU A 193 12.94 -9.12 0.77
N LEU A 194 12.47 -9.37 2.01
CA LEU A 194 11.32 -8.67 2.60
C LEU A 194 11.56 -7.15 2.69
N SER A 195 12.74 -6.75 3.15
CA SER A 195 13.11 -5.33 3.29
C SER A 195 13.12 -4.62 1.92
N GLN A 196 13.62 -5.28 0.88
CA GLN A 196 13.65 -4.73 -0.48
C GLN A 196 12.24 -4.57 -1.06
N ILE A 197 11.36 -5.54 -0.89
CA ILE A 197 9.98 -5.47 -1.39
C ILE A 197 9.15 -4.41 -0.64
N GLU A 198 9.43 -4.17 0.64
CA GLU A 198 8.78 -3.11 1.43
C GLU A 198 9.26 -1.71 1.05
N SER A 199 10.40 -1.60 0.36
CA SER A 199 10.89 -0.31 -0.10
C SER A 199 10.10 0.16 -1.34
N ASP A 200 9.77 1.46 -1.39
CA ASP A 200 9.15 2.08 -2.58
C ASP A 200 10.10 2.06 -3.81
N LEU A 201 11.36 1.67 -3.62
CA LEU A 201 12.38 1.60 -4.65
C LEU A 201 12.31 0.32 -5.50
N TYR A 202 11.58 -0.71 -5.04
CA TYR A 202 11.43 -1.93 -5.81
C TYR A 202 10.59 -1.69 -7.06
N LYS A 203 11.22 -1.74 -8.23
CA LYS A 203 10.56 -1.57 -9.53
C LYS A 203 10.25 -2.92 -10.14
N LEU A 204 9.00 -3.09 -10.59
CA LEU A 204 8.57 -4.29 -11.30
C LEU A 204 9.13 -4.27 -12.74
N ASP A 205 9.59 -5.43 -13.21
CA ASP A 205 10.07 -5.65 -14.58
C ASP A 205 9.08 -6.56 -15.32
N TYR A 206 8.15 -5.94 -16.05
CA TYR A 206 7.10 -6.64 -16.76
C TYR A 206 7.63 -7.26 -18.06
N THR A 207 7.51 -8.57 -18.16
CA THR A 207 7.95 -9.35 -19.32
C THR A 207 6.89 -10.38 -19.74
N ASN A 208 6.94 -10.83 -20.98
CA ASN A 208 6.14 -11.96 -21.40
C ASN A 208 6.83 -13.26 -20.99
N PHE A 209 6.08 -14.19 -20.41
CA PHE A 209 6.57 -15.52 -20.03
C PHE A 209 5.46 -16.57 -20.07
N ASP A 210 5.87 -17.81 -20.14
CA ASP A 210 4.99 -18.97 -20.01
C ASP A 210 4.92 -19.40 -18.53
N ALA A 211 3.70 -19.33 -17.94
CA ALA A 211 3.48 -19.68 -16.54
C ALA A 211 3.73 -21.16 -16.26
N THR A 212 3.43 -22.05 -17.22
CA THR A 212 3.65 -23.49 -17.08
C THR A 212 5.14 -23.82 -17.09
N ALA A 213 5.89 -23.17 -18.00
CA ALA A 213 7.35 -23.30 -18.04
C ALA A 213 8.00 -22.78 -16.75
N LEU A 214 7.51 -21.64 -16.25
CA LEU A 214 7.99 -21.06 -14.97
C LEU A 214 7.72 -22.01 -13.80
N LEU A 215 6.52 -22.58 -13.73
CA LEU A 215 6.17 -23.59 -12.72
C LEU A 215 7.10 -24.82 -12.79
N GLY A 216 7.44 -25.27 -13.98
CA GLY A 216 8.41 -26.35 -14.19
C GLY A 216 9.80 -26.02 -13.62
N ILE A 217 10.28 -24.79 -13.82
CA ILE A 217 11.56 -24.32 -13.26
C ILE A 217 11.52 -24.36 -11.73
N VAL A 218 10.45 -23.79 -11.12
CA VAL A 218 10.30 -23.75 -9.66
C VAL A 218 10.20 -25.16 -9.08
N ASN A 219 9.45 -26.05 -9.71
CA ASN A 219 9.33 -27.45 -9.27
C ASN A 219 10.68 -28.16 -9.26
N ASN A 220 11.52 -27.96 -10.29
CA ASN A 220 12.86 -28.55 -10.34
C ASN A 220 13.75 -28.03 -9.20
N GLU A 221 13.70 -26.73 -8.91
CA GLU A 221 14.44 -26.12 -7.80
C GLU A 221 13.98 -26.70 -6.45
N ILE A 222 12.68 -26.82 -6.24
CA ILE A 222 12.12 -27.38 -5.00
C ILE A 222 12.40 -28.89 -4.88
N ALA A 223 12.36 -29.64 -5.98
CA ALA A 223 12.67 -31.07 -5.99
C ALA A 223 14.09 -31.36 -5.44
N THR A 224 15.05 -30.46 -5.70
CA THR A 224 16.40 -30.59 -5.12
C THR A 224 16.41 -30.44 -3.61
N LYS A 225 15.54 -29.60 -3.04
CA LYS A 225 15.44 -29.34 -1.60
C LYS A 225 14.73 -30.46 -0.82
N ILE A 226 13.86 -31.22 -1.49
CA ILE A 226 13.14 -32.34 -0.87
C ILE A 226 13.81 -33.69 -1.14
N LYS A 227 14.98 -33.72 -1.81
CA LYS A 227 15.69 -34.96 -2.12
C LYS A 227 15.98 -35.75 -0.83
N GLY A 228 15.53 -36.99 -0.78
CA GLY A 228 15.65 -37.87 0.39
C GLY A 228 14.53 -37.73 1.42
N ARG A 229 13.52 -36.87 1.18
CA ARG A 229 12.29 -36.79 1.97
C ARG A 229 11.15 -37.50 1.24
N ASP A 230 10.21 -38.06 1.98
CA ASP A 230 9.01 -38.71 1.45
C ASP A 230 7.91 -37.68 1.13
N ILE A 231 8.23 -36.76 0.21
CA ILE A 231 7.33 -35.70 -0.25
C ILE A 231 7.23 -35.73 -1.77
N ALA A 232 6.00 -35.86 -2.28
CA ALA A 232 5.71 -35.76 -3.72
C ALA A 232 5.18 -34.35 -4.08
N ILE A 233 5.60 -33.83 -5.23
CA ILE A 233 5.04 -32.62 -5.80
C ILE A 233 4.28 -32.96 -7.08
N ASN A 234 2.97 -32.69 -7.08
CA ASN A 234 2.11 -32.92 -8.23
C ASN A 234 1.65 -31.62 -8.81
N THR A 235 1.72 -31.45 -10.11
CA THR A 235 1.28 -30.23 -10.80
C THR A 235 0.11 -30.55 -11.70
N TYR A 236 -0.94 -29.75 -11.60
CA TYR A 236 -2.14 -29.84 -12.41
C TYR A 236 -2.35 -28.52 -13.13
N THR A 237 -2.41 -28.58 -14.44
CA THR A 237 -2.65 -27.40 -15.31
C THR A 237 -3.86 -27.67 -16.19
N ASN A 238 -4.65 -26.65 -16.45
CA ASN A 238 -5.74 -26.75 -17.39
C ASN A 238 -5.22 -26.39 -18.81
N ASP A 239 -5.62 -27.16 -19.84
CA ASP A 239 -5.21 -26.95 -21.24
C ASP A 239 -5.63 -25.58 -21.81
N LEU A 240 -6.55 -24.89 -21.14
CA LEU A 240 -7.05 -23.57 -21.53
C LEU A 240 -6.23 -22.40 -20.99
N ILE A 241 -5.17 -22.66 -20.21
CA ILE A 241 -4.35 -21.63 -19.60
C ILE A 241 -3.65 -20.80 -20.67
N LYS A 242 -3.74 -19.47 -20.53
CA LYS A 242 -3.01 -18.54 -21.38
C LYS A 242 -1.50 -18.74 -21.19
N GLN A 243 -0.84 -19.30 -22.20
CA GLN A 243 0.59 -19.61 -22.13
C GLN A 243 1.46 -18.34 -22.07
N ASN A 244 0.99 -17.22 -22.65
CA ASN A 244 1.73 -15.97 -22.71
C ASN A 244 1.19 -14.96 -21.70
N CYS A 245 1.81 -14.92 -20.54
CA CYS A 245 1.46 -14.03 -19.42
C CYS A 245 2.34 -12.78 -19.46
N PHE A 246 1.77 -11.60 -19.28
CA PHE A 246 2.49 -10.35 -19.13
C PHE A 246 2.50 -9.92 -17.67
N SER A 247 3.60 -10.15 -16.98
CA SER A 247 3.81 -9.77 -15.57
C SER A 247 5.31 -9.77 -15.24
N ASP A 248 5.68 -9.53 -14.00
CA ASP A 248 7.07 -9.70 -13.57
C ASP A 248 7.36 -11.17 -13.26
N LYS A 249 8.05 -11.83 -14.20
CA LYS A 249 8.42 -13.24 -14.12
C LYS A 249 9.20 -13.58 -12.83
N ASN A 250 10.12 -12.71 -12.41
CA ASN A 250 10.96 -12.95 -11.24
C ASN A 250 10.14 -12.85 -9.96
N VAL A 251 9.24 -11.86 -9.88
CA VAL A 251 8.32 -11.72 -8.74
C VAL A 251 7.38 -12.92 -8.64
N VAL A 252 6.80 -13.36 -9.76
CA VAL A 252 5.95 -14.58 -9.76
C VAL A 252 6.73 -15.80 -9.30
N LYS A 253 7.98 -15.96 -9.78
CA LYS A 253 8.88 -17.02 -9.32
C LYS A 253 9.12 -16.95 -7.80
N MET A 254 9.42 -15.77 -7.26
CA MET A 254 9.64 -15.55 -5.82
C MET A 254 8.40 -15.89 -4.99
N ILE A 255 7.21 -15.50 -5.44
CA ILE A 255 5.94 -15.85 -4.78
C ILE A 255 5.82 -17.38 -4.68
N MET A 256 5.95 -18.07 -5.81
CA MET A 256 5.83 -19.53 -5.85
C MET A 256 6.87 -20.21 -4.98
N THR A 257 8.13 -19.77 -5.07
CA THR A 257 9.23 -20.34 -4.27
C THR A 257 8.97 -20.17 -2.78
N ASN A 258 8.58 -18.96 -2.32
CA ASN A 258 8.31 -18.70 -0.91
C ASN A 258 7.15 -19.55 -0.37
N LEU A 259 6.06 -19.67 -1.14
CA LEU A 259 4.92 -20.50 -0.74
C LEU A 259 5.26 -21.99 -0.72
N LEU A 260 6.06 -22.49 -1.67
CA LEU A 260 6.49 -23.88 -1.71
C LEU A 260 7.53 -24.19 -0.64
N GLU A 261 8.45 -23.28 -0.34
CA GLU A 261 9.38 -23.40 0.80
C GLU A 261 8.62 -23.47 2.13
N HIS A 262 7.60 -22.65 2.30
CA HIS A 262 6.70 -22.76 3.44
C HIS A 262 6.02 -24.13 3.46
N ALA A 263 5.46 -24.59 2.34
CA ALA A 263 4.78 -25.86 2.21
C ALA A 263 5.67 -27.05 2.60
N ILE A 264 6.88 -27.15 2.04
CA ILE A 264 7.82 -28.23 2.36
C ILE A 264 8.37 -28.17 3.79
N SER A 265 8.38 -27.00 4.42
CA SER A 265 8.77 -26.87 5.82
C SER A 265 7.66 -27.27 6.80
N THR A 266 6.42 -27.32 6.33
CA THR A 266 5.23 -27.62 7.14
C THR A 266 4.93 -29.11 7.19
N ILE A 267 5.16 -29.83 6.08
CA ILE A 267 4.90 -31.28 5.99
C ILE A 267 6.20 -32.07 6.14
N ASP A 268 6.15 -33.18 6.83
CA ASP A 268 7.28 -34.12 6.92
C ASP A 268 7.19 -35.21 5.83
N THR A 269 6.00 -35.66 5.51
CA THR A 269 5.69 -36.66 4.47
C THR A 269 4.39 -36.34 3.75
N GLY A 270 4.19 -36.86 2.54
CA GLY A 270 2.93 -36.72 1.80
C GLY A 270 3.06 -36.00 0.45
N ALA A 271 2.03 -35.28 0.04
CA ALA A 271 1.98 -34.64 -1.27
C ALA A 271 1.58 -33.18 -1.21
N ILE A 272 2.29 -32.35 -1.99
CA ILE A 272 1.95 -30.98 -2.30
C ILE A 272 1.38 -30.97 -3.71
N ASN A 273 0.13 -30.55 -3.85
CA ASN A 273 -0.51 -30.41 -5.16
C ASN A 273 -0.54 -28.94 -5.55
N ILE A 274 -0.09 -28.62 -6.75
CA ILE A 274 -0.07 -27.26 -7.31
C ILE A 274 -1.06 -27.24 -8.47
N ASN A 275 -2.11 -26.43 -8.33
CA ASN A 275 -3.11 -26.21 -9.36
C ASN A 275 -2.87 -24.84 -9.99
N LEU A 276 -2.76 -24.83 -11.32
CA LEU A 276 -2.65 -23.61 -12.12
C LEU A 276 -3.87 -23.51 -13.02
N SER A 277 -4.61 -22.41 -12.93
CA SER A 277 -5.86 -22.22 -13.67
C SER A 277 -6.14 -20.74 -13.95
N ASN A 278 -7.10 -20.48 -14.83
CA ASN A 278 -7.74 -19.17 -14.91
C ASN A 278 -8.97 -19.18 -13.99
N PRO A 279 -9.15 -18.13 -13.15
CA PRO A 279 -10.32 -18.05 -12.28
C PRO A 279 -11.59 -17.76 -13.08
N ILE A 280 -12.74 -18.26 -12.63
CA ILE A 280 -14.03 -17.94 -13.25
C ILE A 280 -14.46 -16.52 -12.91
N PRO A 281 -15.25 -15.82 -13.79
CA PRO A 281 -15.65 -14.43 -13.59
C PRO A 281 -16.40 -14.19 -12.28
N GLU A 282 -17.32 -15.08 -11.88
CA GLU A 282 -18.08 -14.97 -10.65
C GLU A 282 -17.17 -15.01 -9.41
N PHE A 283 -16.10 -15.79 -9.47
CA PHE A 283 -15.12 -15.87 -8.40
C PHE A 283 -14.29 -14.59 -8.30
N LEU A 284 -13.85 -14.03 -9.43
CA LEU A 284 -13.14 -12.74 -9.48
C LEU A 284 -13.99 -11.62 -8.87
N LEU A 285 -15.27 -11.53 -9.25
CA LEU A 285 -16.22 -10.54 -8.71
C LEU A 285 -16.40 -10.70 -7.19
N SER A 286 -16.49 -11.95 -6.69
CA SER A 286 -16.61 -12.23 -5.26
C SER A 286 -15.41 -11.77 -4.44
N LYS A 287 -14.25 -11.62 -5.11
CA LYS A 287 -12.99 -11.13 -4.52
C LYS A 287 -12.73 -9.65 -4.78
N GLY A 288 -13.67 -8.94 -5.40
CA GLY A 288 -13.56 -7.51 -5.66
C GLY A 288 -12.68 -7.14 -6.87
N PHE A 289 -12.34 -8.10 -7.73
CA PHE A 289 -11.64 -7.81 -8.98
C PHE A 289 -12.62 -7.27 -10.02
N GLU A 290 -12.13 -6.35 -10.85
CA GLU A 290 -12.89 -5.83 -11.97
C GLU A 290 -13.02 -6.90 -13.07
N VAL A 291 -14.25 -7.11 -13.53
CA VAL A 291 -14.56 -7.99 -14.67
C VAL A 291 -15.47 -7.21 -15.63
N GLY A 292 -15.03 -7.03 -16.86
CA GLY A 292 -15.74 -6.26 -17.88
C GLY A 292 -15.49 -6.80 -19.28
N PRO A 293 -15.95 -6.09 -20.33
CA PRO A 293 -15.80 -6.54 -21.73
C PRO A 293 -14.35 -6.81 -22.13
N ASP A 294 -13.42 -6.00 -21.58
CA ASP A 294 -11.99 -6.09 -21.88
C ASP A 294 -11.21 -6.88 -20.82
N VAL A 295 -11.82 -7.19 -19.68
CA VAL A 295 -11.22 -7.91 -18.54
C VAL A 295 -12.03 -9.17 -18.26
N ASN A 296 -11.47 -10.33 -18.54
CA ASN A 296 -12.11 -11.63 -18.36
C ASN A 296 -11.23 -12.58 -17.55
N GLU A 297 -11.69 -13.81 -17.34
CA GLU A 297 -10.93 -14.83 -16.61
C GLU A 297 -9.50 -15.04 -17.15
N LYS A 298 -9.26 -14.81 -18.45
CA LYS A 298 -7.94 -14.98 -19.08
C LYS A 298 -6.97 -13.84 -18.77
N SER A 299 -7.46 -12.75 -18.20
CA SER A 299 -6.64 -11.61 -17.75
C SER A 299 -6.00 -11.85 -16.38
N TYR A 300 -6.40 -12.94 -15.73
CA TYR A 300 -5.89 -13.33 -14.41
C TYR A 300 -5.38 -14.76 -14.42
N LEU A 301 -4.38 -15.02 -13.56
CA LEU A 301 -3.84 -16.33 -13.30
C LEU A 301 -4.03 -16.67 -11.82
N MET A 302 -4.55 -17.86 -11.56
CA MET A 302 -4.77 -18.36 -10.21
C MET A 302 -3.87 -19.58 -9.95
N PHE A 303 -3.15 -19.51 -8.85
CA PHE A 303 -2.36 -20.63 -8.31
C PHE A 303 -2.98 -21.09 -7.00
N GLU A 304 -3.08 -22.38 -6.83
CA GLU A 304 -3.47 -23.00 -5.59
C GLU A 304 -2.45 -24.05 -5.19
N ILE A 305 -1.89 -23.92 -3.99
CA ILE A 305 -0.93 -24.88 -3.42
C ILE A 305 -1.63 -25.61 -2.28
N VAL A 306 -1.92 -26.90 -2.49
CA VAL A 306 -2.71 -27.73 -1.58
C VAL A 306 -1.79 -28.65 -0.78
N LEU A 307 -1.88 -28.55 0.54
CA LEU A 307 -1.18 -29.35 1.53
C LEU A 307 -2.16 -30.33 2.16
N LYS A 308 -1.93 -31.62 1.97
CA LYS A 308 -2.74 -32.69 2.60
C LYS A 308 -2.07 -33.18 3.87
N GLY A 309 -2.87 -33.54 4.86
CA GLY A 309 -2.37 -34.03 6.15
C GLY A 309 -1.92 -32.94 7.12
N VAL A 310 -2.27 -31.69 6.85
CA VAL A 310 -1.94 -30.53 7.69
C VAL A 310 -3.14 -30.11 8.51
N ASP A 311 -2.95 -29.84 9.80
CA ASP A 311 -3.98 -29.31 10.67
C ASP A 311 -4.39 -27.90 10.25
N ALA A 312 -5.61 -27.76 9.76
CA ALA A 312 -6.17 -26.49 9.29
C ALA A 312 -6.34 -25.44 10.41
N SER A 313 -6.44 -25.88 11.68
CA SER A 313 -6.60 -24.97 12.83
C SER A 313 -5.40 -24.04 13.03
N ALA A 314 -4.20 -24.48 12.64
CA ALA A 314 -3.00 -23.68 12.72
C ALA A 314 -3.04 -22.43 11.80
N TYR A 315 -3.95 -22.41 10.82
CA TYR A 315 -4.12 -21.35 9.82
C TYR A 315 -5.45 -20.59 10.00
N SER A 316 -6.08 -20.71 11.14
CA SER A 316 -7.37 -20.05 11.42
C SER A 316 -7.23 -18.56 11.80
N ASN A 317 -6.03 -18.11 12.16
CA ASN A 317 -5.74 -16.72 12.47
C ASN A 317 -5.55 -15.89 11.20
N THR A 318 -6.20 -14.74 11.15
CA THR A 318 -6.24 -13.81 10.01
C THR A 318 -4.87 -13.23 9.63
N ASP A 319 -3.88 -13.26 10.51
CA ASP A 319 -2.60 -12.56 10.31
C ASP A 319 -1.41 -13.46 9.97
N ILE A 320 -1.63 -14.67 9.43
CA ILE A 320 -0.53 -15.56 9.05
C ILE A 320 0.40 -14.99 7.96
N PHE A 321 -0.07 -14.00 7.24
CA PHE A 321 0.70 -13.27 6.23
C PHE A 321 1.41 -12.03 6.76
N ASP A 322 1.28 -11.70 8.06
CA ASP A 322 2.07 -10.66 8.66
C ASP A 322 3.44 -11.22 9.07
N PRO A 323 4.55 -10.76 8.45
CA PRO A 323 5.89 -11.29 8.73
C PRO A 323 6.37 -10.98 10.15
N TYR A 324 5.69 -10.08 10.87
CA TYR A 324 6.08 -9.59 12.20
C TYR A 324 5.17 -10.11 13.31
N VAL A 325 4.11 -10.83 13.00
CA VAL A 325 3.24 -11.44 14.03
C VAL A 325 4.05 -12.45 14.82
N GLN A 326 4.25 -12.14 16.09
CA GLN A 326 4.81 -13.08 17.05
C GLN A 326 3.74 -14.13 17.37
N VAL A 327 3.80 -15.26 16.68
CA VAL A 327 3.09 -16.45 17.15
C VAL A 327 3.80 -16.89 18.45
N GLU A 328 3.07 -17.10 19.53
CA GLU A 328 3.56 -17.44 20.87
C GLU A 328 4.46 -18.70 20.95
N LYS A 329 4.67 -19.37 19.84
CA LYS A 329 5.60 -20.51 19.72
C LYS A 329 6.97 -19.98 19.25
N ASN A 330 7.83 -19.69 20.21
CA ASN A 330 9.24 -19.28 20.12
C ASN A 330 10.18 -20.27 19.38
N SER A 331 9.81 -20.78 18.20
CA SER A 331 10.72 -21.59 17.40
C SER A 331 11.24 -20.79 16.21
N LYS A 332 12.55 -20.83 15.95
CA LYS A 332 13.22 -20.24 14.79
C LYS A 332 12.52 -20.60 13.47
N LYS A 333 11.99 -21.83 13.37
CA LYS A 333 11.24 -22.34 12.24
C LYS A 333 9.99 -21.50 11.96
N PHE A 334 9.28 -21.03 12.99
CA PHE A 334 8.09 -20.21 12.85
C PHE A 334 8.40 -18.81 12.28
N LEU A 335 9.50 -18.23 12.69
CA LEU A 335 9.90 -16.90 12.23
C LEU A 335 10.21 -16.89 10.72
N LEU A 336 10.95 -17.89 10.24
CA LEU A 336 11.22 -18.05 8.81
C LEU A 336 9.92 -18.28 8.02
N GLN A 337 9.01 -19.09 8.54
CA GLN A 337 7.71 -19.34 7.90
C GLN A 337 6.86 -18.08 7.76
N SER A 338 6.83 -17.23 8.79
CA SER A 338 6.12 -15.94 8.75
C SER A 338 6.72 -14.99 7.71
N ILE A 339 8.05 -14.96 7.61
CA ILE A 339 8.74 -14.15 6.58
C ILE A 339 8.40 -14.65 5.16
N LEU A 340 8.40 -15.95 4.93
CA LEU A 340 8.07 -16.53 3.62
C LEU A 340 6.65 -16.16 3.17
N LEU A 341 5.67 -16.34 4.06
CA LEU A 341 4.27 -15.98 3.78
C LEU A 341 4.08 -14.47 3.64
N GLY A 342 4.70 -13.69 4.52
CA GLY A 342 4.64 -12.24 4.48
C GLY A 342 5.25 -11.64 3.21
N SER A 343 6.42 -12.16 2.79
CA SER A 343 7.06 -11.76 1.54
C SER A 343 6.18 -12.10 0.34
N ALA A 344 5.60 -13.31 0.30
CA ALA A 344 4.68 -13.71 -0.76
C ALA A 344 3.50 -12.72 -0.88
N LYS A 345 2.84 -12.36 0.25
CA LYS A 345 1.76 -11.38 0.26
C LYS A 345 2.20 -10.01 -0.25
N LYS A 346 3.38 -9.54 0.16
CA LYS A 346 3.93 -8.25 -0.29
C LYS A 346 4.17 -8.23 -1.80
N TYR A 347 4.74 -9.29 -2.35
CA TYR A 347 4.95 -9.44 -3.80
C TYR A 347 3.62 -9.47 -4.57
N ILE A 348 2.65 -10.25 -4.08
CA ILE A 348 1.31 -10.34 -4.69
C ILE A 348 0.62 -8.97 -4.68
N ASN A 349 0.68 -8.24 -3.57
CA ASN A 349 0.11 -6.88 -3.48
C ASN A 349 0.77 -5.90 -4.46
N LYS A 350 2.11 -6.00 -4.67
CA LYS A 350 2.80 -5.18 -5.69
C LYS A 350 2.33 -5.50 -7.10
N LEU A 351 1.98 -6.74 -7.38
CA LEU A 351 1.36 -7.15 -8.66
C LEU A 351 -0.13 -6.81 -8.74
N LYS A 352 -0.71 -6.13 -7.74
CA LYS A 352 -2.15 -5.86 -7.63
C LYS A 352 -3.01 -7.15 -7.60
N GLY A 353 -2.44 -8.22 -7.05
CA GLY A 353 -3.10 -9.50 -6.83
C GLY A 353 -3.64 -9.64 -5.41
N GLU A 354 -4.19 -10.82 -5.11
CA GLU A 354 -4.69 -11.18 -3.78
C GLU A 354 -4.24 -12.58 -3.40
N ILE A 355 -4.01 -12.82 -2.10
CA ILE A 355 -3.69 -14.14 -1.53
C ILE A 355 -4.56 -14.41 -0.31
N TRP A 356 -5.01 -15.65 -0.16
CA TRP A 356 -5.74 -16.12 1.03
C TRP A 356 -5.45 -17.59 1.29
N VAL A 357 -5.89 -18.05 2.47
CA VAL A 357 -5.85 -19.46 2.84
C VAL A 357 -7.26 -20.02 2.80
N ASN A 358 -7.39 -21.20 2.20
CA ASN A 358 -8.60 -22.01 2.28
C ASN A 358 -8.33 -23.17 3.25
N ASN A 359 -9.04 -23.18 4.37
CA ASN A 359 -8.92 -24.16 5.45
C ASN A 359 -10.28 -24.83 5.77
N GLN A 360 -11.15 -24.95 4.76
CA GLN A 360 -12.50 -25.51 4.93
C GLN A 360 -12.48 -27.01 5.30
N TYR A 361 -11.39 -27.70 5.03
CA TYR A 361 -11.26 -29.14 5.31
C TYR A 361 -10.27 -29.36 6.47
N ALA A 362 -10.64 -30.17 7.46
CA ALA A 362 -9.89 -30.34 8.70
C ALA A 362 -8.44 -30.80 8.53
N ASN A 363 -8.15 -31.61 7.49
CA ASN A 363 -6.82 -32.16 7.22
C ASN A 363 -6.21 -31.65 5.91
N GLN A 364 -6.63 -30.47 5.46
CA GLN A 364 -6.13 -29.90 4.22
C GLN A 364 -6.12 -28.37 4.34
N VAL A 365 -5.03 -27.79 3.91
CA VAL A 365 -4.86 -26.35 3.79
C VAL A 365 -4.46 -26.02 2.37
N SER A 366 -5.05 -25.00 1.74
CA SER A 366 -4.54 -24.48 0.47
C SER A 366 -4.25 -22.99 0.55
N PHE A 367 -3.10 -22.61 -0.02
CA PHE A 367 -2.73 -21.23 -0.29
C PHE A 367 -3.15 -20.91 -1.70
N VAL A 368 -4.03 -19.93 -1.84
CA VAL A 368 -4.56 -19.52 -3.15
C VAL A 368 -4.16 -18.09 -3.41
N PHE A 369 -3.58 -17.83 -4.58
CA PHE A 369 -3.34 -16.47 -5.00
C PHE A 369 -3.74 -16.22 -6.45
N ILE A 370 -4.15 -15.00 -6.72
CA ILE A 370 -4.52 -14.50 -8.05
C ILE A 370 -3.64 -13.31 -8.39
N ILE A 371 -3.15 -13.26 -9.62
CA ILE A 371 -2.42 -12.12 -10.16
C ILE A 371 -2.95 -11.74 -11.54
N PRO A 372 -2.97 -10.44 -11.89
CA PRO A 372 -3.24 -9.99 -13.24
C PRO A 372 -2.07 -10.33 -14.16
N ILE A 373 -2.38 -10.74 -15.39
CA ILE A 373 -1.39 -11.17 -16.39
C ILE A 373 -1.58 -10.49 -17.76
N GLU A 374 -2.29 -9.36 -17.81
CA GLU A 374 -2.48 -8.57 -19.03
C GLU A 374 -1.93 -7.15 -18.87
N LYS A 375 -1.45 -6.60 -19.99
CA LYS A 375 -0.81 -5.28 -20.00
C LYS A 375 -1.75 -4.16 -19.56
N SER A 376 -3.05 -4.27 -19.84
CA SER A 376 -4.07 -3.28 -19.48
C SER A 376 -4.35 -3.18 -17.98
N LEU A 377 -4.10 -4.26 -17.21
CA LEU A 377 -4.37 -4.32 -15.77
C LEU A 377 -3.20 -3.85 -14.90
N SER A 378 -2.00 -3.74 -15.47
CA SER A 378 -0.76 -3.45 -14.74
C SER A 378 -0.16 -2.07 -15.03
N ALA A 379 -0.62 -1.35 -16.07
CA ALA A 379 0.05 -0.17 -16.60
C ALA A 379 -0.49 1.19 -16.10
N GLU A 380 -1.51 1.22 -15.22
CA GLU A 380 -1.94 2.48 -14.58
C GLU A 380 -1.18 2.68 -13.27
N ASN A 381 -0.13 3.47 -13.37
CA ASN A 381 0.56 4.14 -12.26
C ASN A 381 0.21 5.61 -12.26
#